data_8049149af44badeb1fdd4855b663d0f2
#
_entry.id   8049149af44badeb1fdd4855b663d0f2
#
_cell.length_a   1.000
_cell.length_b   1.000
_cell.length_c   1.000
_cell.angle_alpha   90.00
_cell.angle_beta   90.00
_cell.angle_gamma   90.00
#
_symmetry.space_group_name_H-M   'P 1'
#
loop_
_entity.id
_entity.type
_entity.pdbx_description
1 polymer ?
#
loop_
_entity_poly.entity_id
_entity_poly.type
_entity_poly.pdbx_seq_one_letter_code
_entity_poly.pdbx_strand_id
1 'polypeptide(L)'
;MMKKFLYVILGVLFLSSCRSNLYVLPSLPPETSVADSIRLVDTEITSSKAGSGYRGISRVRTYKFSHPDVPAAFDGFRIAFISDLHYKSLFKEKGLENLVRLLNDQRADALLVGGDLHEGCEYVAPVISALAAVKVSMGTYMVLGNNDYEACYADIVRQLEAHNIHLLEHRVDTLKRDGAEILIAGVRNPFNLQKNGVSPTLALSPDDFVILLTHTPDYAEDVAITNTDLVLAGHTHGGQVTLFGLYA
;
A
#
# COMPACT_ATOMS: atom_id res chain seq x y z
N MET A 1 6.91 -3.96 28.95
CA MET A 1 6.44 -4.54 27.68
C MET A 1 7.21 -3.85 26.55
N MET A 2 8.06 -4.56 25.83
CA MET A 2 8.80 -3.97 24.68
C MET A 2 7.81 -3.66 23.57
N LYS A 3 7.80 -2.41 23.08
CA LYS A 3 7.01 -2.02 21.92
C LYS A 3 7.67 -2.60 20.66
N LYS A 4 6.89 -3.22 19.80
CA LYS A 4 7.32 -3.76 18.50
C LYS A 4 6.91 -2.75 17.42
N PHE A 5 7.76 -2.56 16.42
CA PHE A 5 7.58 -1.51 15.42
C PHE A 5 7.59 -2.08 14.00
N LEU A 6 6.60 -1.69 13.22
CA LEU A 6 6.54 -1.86 11.78
C LEU A 6 6.84 -0.50 11.12
N TYR A 7 7.65 -0.48 10.08
CA TYR A 7 7.95 0.73 9.33
C TYR A 7 7.29 0.69 7.95
N VAL A 8 6.45 1.67 7.67
CA VAL A 8 5.87 1.86 6.34
C VAL A 8 6.53 3.07 5.69
N ILE A 9 7.15 2.87 4.55
CA ILE A 9 7.85 3.89 3.80
C ILE A 9 7.03 4.24 2.57
N LEU A 10 6.47 5.43 2.56
CA LEU A 10 5.73 5.97 1.42
C LEU A 10 6.66 6.80 0.53
N GLY A 11 6.86 6.34 -0.70
CA GLY A 11 7.40 7.20 -1.75
C GLY A 11 6.30 8.12 -2.26
N VAL A 12 6.33 9.39 -1.88
CA VAL A 12 5.37 10.37 -2.38
C VAL A 12 5.87 10.93 -3.69
N LEU A 13 5.18 10.61 -4.77
CA LEU A 13 5.34 11.21 -6.08
C LEU A 13 4.72 12.60 -6.10
N PHE A 14 5.30 13.51 -6.84
CA PHE A 14 4.96 14.93 -6.76
C PHE A 14 4.42 15.54 -8.03
N LEU A 15 3.26 16.17 -7.83
CA LEU A 15 3.03 17.54 -8.28
C LEU A 15 2.54 18.33 -7.07
N SER A 16 3.27 19.30 -6.72
CA SER A 16 3.23 20.37 -5.70
C SER A 16 2.14 20.42 -4.61
N SER A 17 1.47 19.36 -4.16
CA SER A 17 0.48 19.48 -3.07
C SER A 17 0.06 18.20 -2.38
N CYS A 18 0.59 17.03 -2.73
CA CYS A 18 0.06 15.78 -2.21
C CYS A 18 0.48 15.47 -0.78
N ARG A 19 -0.48 15.29 0.11
CA ARG A 19 -0.33 14.65 1.41
C ARG A 19 -0.94 13.26 1.31
N SER A 20 -0.13 12.21 1.28
CA SER A 20 -0.63 10.85 1.45
C SER A 20 -1.02 10.65 2.91
N ASN A 21 -2.22 10.15 3.15
CA ASN A 21 -2.71 9.81 4.48
C ASN A 21 -2.60 8.30 4.67
N LEU A 22 -1.98 7.90 5.76
CA LEU A 22 -2.07 6.54 6.26
C LEU A 22 -3.32 6.48 7.14
N TYR A 23 -4.32 5.73 6.73
CA TYR A 23 -5.48 5.46 7.57
C TYR A 23 -5.18 4.24 8.43
N VAL A 24 -5.12 4.46 9.72
CA VAL A 24 -5.07 3.40 10.72
C VAL A 24 -6.46 3.31 11.30
N LEU A 25 -7.22 2.30 10.92
CA LEU A 25 -8.54 2.07 11.49
C LEU A 25 -8.40 1.16 12.70
N PRO A 26 -8.97 1.55 13.85
CA PRO A 26 -9.14 0.62 14.94
C PRO A 26 -10.14 -0.47 14.51
N SER A 27 -9.83 -1.73 14.75
CA SER A 27 -10.77 -2.82 14.59
C SER A 27 -11.95 -2.59 15.55
N LEU A 28 -13.13 -2.27 15.03
CA LEU A 28 -14.34 -2.12 15.82
C LEU A 28 -15.05 -3.47 15.90
N PRO A 29 -15.20 -4.06 17.09
CA PRO A 29 -16.11 -5.18 17.26
C PRO A 29 -17.56 -4.71 17.13
N PRO A 30 -18.49 -5.53 16.60
CA PRO A 30 -19.88 -5.18 16.57
C PRO A 30 -20.42 -5.04 18.01
N GLU A 31 -20.96 -3.87 18.34
CA GLU A 31 -21.79 -3.57 19.50
C GLU A 31 -21.21 -3.71 20.92
N THR A 32 -19.95 -3.33 21.15
CA THR A 32 -19.50 -3.03 22.51
C THR A 32 -19.09 -1.56 22.61
N SER A 33 -19.35 -0.95 23.76
CA SER A 33 -19.20 0.49 23.98
C SER A 33 -17.89 1.04 23.43
N VAL A 34 -17.97 2.12 22.70
CA VAL A 34 -16.87 2.82 21.99
C VAL A 34 -15.67 3.18 22.91
N ALA A 35 -15.83 3.08 24.23
CA ALA A 35 -14.81 3.49 25.20
C ALA A 35 -13.70 2.44 25.45
N ASP A 36 -13.93 1.15 25.21
CA ASP A 36 -12.99 0.10 25.63
C ASP A 36 -12.13 -0.49 24.50
N SER A 37 -12.33 -0.08 23.25
CA SER A 37 -11.71 -0.70 22.08
C SER A 37 -10.76 0.20 21.28
N ILE A 38 -10.46 1.41 21.73
CA ILE A 38 -9.41 2.23 21.10
C ILE A 38 -8.07 1.71 21.60
N ARG A 39 -7.51 0.73 20.91
CA ARG A 39 -6.09 0.42 21.04
C ARG A 39 -5.32 1.61 20.46
N LEU A 40 -4.70 2.41 21.31
CA LEU A 40 -3.86 3.51 20.90
C LEU A 40 -2.70 2.97 20.07
N VAL A 41 -2.78 3.21 18.76
CA VAL A 41 -1.69 2.96 17.84
C VAL A 41 -0.74 4.15 17.93
N ASP A 42 0.46 3.88 18.40
CA ASP A 42 1.53 4.89 18.48
C ASP A 42 2.18 4.99 17.10
N THR A 43 1.90 6.06 16.38
CA THR A 43 2.45 6.28 15.04
C THR A 43 3.31 7.53 15.03
N GLU A 44 4.62 7.36 14.81
CA GLU A 44 5.53 8.46 14.52
C GLU A 44 5.66 8.65 13.01
N ILE A 45 5.46 9.87 12.54
CA ILE A 45 5.60 10.22 11.12
C ILE A 45 6.85 11.07 10.94
N THR A 46 7.78 10.60 10.13
CA THR A 46 8.92 11.40 9.68
C THR A 46 8.82 11.66 8.20
N SER A 47 9.12 12.89 7.79
CA SER A 47 9.13 13.28 6.37
C SER A 47 10.47 13.91 6.03
N SER A 48 11.15 13.34 5.05
CA SER A 48 12.40 13.86 4.52
C SER A 48 12.25 14.25 3.06
N LYS A 49 12.95 15.31 2.63
CA LYS A 49 13.08 15.60 1.20
C LYS A 49 13.86 14.46 0.56
N ALA A 50 13.38 13.95 -0.57
CA ALA A 50 14.22 13.10 -1.41
C ALA A 50 15.44 13.91 -1.85
N GLY A 51 16.62 13.35 -1.72
CA GLY A 51 17.87 14.05 -2.10
C GLY A 51 17.87 14.50 -3.57
N SER A 52 18.70 15.45 -3.93
CA SER A 52 18.80 15.99 -5.30
C SER A 52 19.08 14.93 -6.38
N GLY A 53 19.53 13.74 -5.98
CA GLY A 53 19.76 12.60 -6.87
C GLY A 53 18.50 11.88 -7.35
N TYR A 54 17.30 12.19 -6.81
CA TYR A 54 16.05 11.48 -7.13
C TYR A 54 15.05 12.42 -7.83
N ARG A 55 15.41 12.92 -9.01
CA ARG A 55 14.54 13.78 -9.81
C ARG A 55 13.19 13.10 -10.05
N GLY A 56 12.09 13.83 -9.86
CA GLY A 56 10.71 13.33 -9.97
C GLY A 56 10.13 12.86 -8.63
N ILE A 57 10.96 12.77 -7.58
CA ILE A 57 10.52 12.40 -6.25
C ILE A 57 10.90 13.53 -5.29
N SER A 58 9.95 14.08 -4.58
CA SER A 58 10.21 15.22 -3.72
C SER A 58 10.39 14.85 -2.25
N ARG A 59 9.68 13.85 -1.78
CA ARG A 59 9.67 13.44 -0.37
C ARG A 59 9.60 11.92 -0.21
N VAL A 60 10.16 11.47 0.90
CA VAL A 60 9.93 10.15 1.47
C VAL A 60 9.28 10.35 2.83
N ARG A 61 8.19 9.64 3.07
CA ARG A 61 7.55 9.59 4.38
C ARG A 61 7.78 8.23 4.98
N THR A 62 8.15 8.20 6.24
CA THR A 62 8.28 6.98 7.02
C THR A 62 7.31 7.05 8.17
N TYR A 63 6.48 6.05 8.29
CA TYR A 63 5.55 5.84 9.38
C TYR A 63 6.12 4.72 10.24
N LYS A 64 6.36 5.02 11.50
CA LYS A 64 6.74 4.04 12.49
C LYS A 64 5.47 3.65 13.24
N PHE A 65 5.01 2.45 12.98
CA PHE A 65 3.75 1.94 13.47
C PHE A 65 3.99 0.89 14.55
N SER A 66 3.25 0.97 15.64
CA SER A 66 3.32 0.00 16.74
C SER A 66 1.94 -0.57 17.03
N HIS A 67 1.82 -1.88 16.98
CA HIS A 67 0.58 -2.59 17.28
C HIS A 67 0.87 -3.82 18.14
N PRO A 68 -0.01 -4.18 19.11
CA PRO A 68 0.21 -5.34 19.95
C PRO A 68 0.25 -6.65 19.17
N ASP A 69 -0.52 -6.76 18.10
CA ASP A 69 -0.64 -7.98 17.29
C ASP A 69 0.50 -8.12 16.27
N VAL A 70 1.37 -7.11 16.11
CA VAL A 70 2.60 -7.29 15.32
C VAL A 70 3.45 -8.37 15.99
N PRO A 71 3.77 -9.49 15.29
CA PRO A 71 4.58 -10.55 15.87
C PRO A 71 6.00 -10.09 16.20
N ALA A 72 6.61 -10.64 17.24
CA ALA A 72 7.95 -10.23 17.67
C ALA A 72 9.01 -10.39 16.57
N ALA A 73 8.88 -11.42 15.74
CA ALA A 73 9.78 -11.66 14.60
C ALA A 73 9.75 -10.54 13.56
N PHE A 74 8.67 -9.75 13.51
CA PHE A 74 8.53 -8.62 12.59
C PHE A 74 8.90 -7.26 13.21
N ASP A 75 9.49 -7.24 14.41
CA ASP A 75 10.02 -5.98 14.94
C ASP A 75 11.09 -5.41 14.00
N GLY A 76 10.95 -4.15 13.66
CA GLY A 76 11.80 -3.46 12.69
C GLY A 76 11.51 -3.78 11.21
N PHE A 77 10.48 -4.56 10.90
CA PHE A 77 10.07 -4.89 9.53
C PHE A 77 9.71 -3.63 8.73
N ARG A 78 10.17 -3.56 7.50
CA ARG A 78 10.06 -2.38 6.65
C ARG A 78 9.24 -2.69 5.41
N ILE A 79 8.15 -1.94 5.22
CA ILE A 79 7.32 -2.02 4.03
C ILE A 79 7.50 -0.74 3.21
N ALA A 80 7.82 -0.87 1.93
CA ALA A 80 7.66 0.22 0.98
C ALA A 80 6.25 0.16 0.38
N PHE A 81 5.57 1.30 0.34
CA PHE A 81 4.27 1.41 -0.31
C PHE A 81 4.33 2.51 -1.38
N ILE A 82 3.84 2.18 -2.58
CA ILE A 82 3.69 3.10 -3.70
C ILE A 82 2.33 2.91 -4.37
N SER A 83 1.77 3.97 -4.93
CA SER A 83 0.51 3.97 -5.68
C SER A 83 0.50 5.11 -6.69
N ASP A 84 -0.40 5.06 -7.66
CA ASP A 84 -0.75 6.17 -8.56
C ASP A 84 0.48 6.73 -9.31
N LEU A 85 1.26 5.84 -9.90
CA LEU A 85 2.43 6.24 -10.68
C LEU A 85 2.05 6.99 -11.97
N HIS A 86 0.93 6.62 -12.59
CA HIS A 86 0.45 7.19 -13.84
C HIS A 86 1.60 7.42 -14.83
N TYR A 87 2.39 6.36 -15.03
CA TYR A 87 3.61 6.44 -15.82
C TYR A 87 3.31 6.91 -17.25
N LYS A 88 4.09 7.88 -17.69
CA LYS A 88 3.99 8.69 -18.90
C LYS A 88 3.06 9.90 -18.83
N SER A 89 2.14 9.98 -17.90
CA SER A 89 1.44 11.22 -17.58
C SER A 89 2.19 11.99 -16.49
N LEU A 90 2.04 11.56 -15.26
CA LEU A 90 2.61 12.23 -14.09
C LEU A 90 4.08 11.85 -13.87
N PHE A 91 4.46 10.63 -14.23
CA PHE A 91 5.78 10.06 -13.97
C PHE A 91 6.49 9.62 -15.26
N LYS A 92 7.72 10.06 -15.50
CA LYS A 92 8.48 9.82 -16.74
C LYS A 92 9.68 8.90 -16.47
N GLU A 93 10.38 8.47 -17.55
CA GLU A 93 11.45 7.44 -17.49
C GLU A 93 12.47 7.68 -16.38
N LYS A 94 13.07 8.86 -16.33
CA LYS A 94 14.06 9.19 -15.29
C LYS A 94 13.47 9.17 -13.88
N GLY A 95 12.17 9.46 -13.75
CA GLY A 95 11.45 9.32 -12.50
C GLY A 95 11.36 7.86 -12.09
N LEU A 96 10.99 6.97 -13.01
CA LEU A 96 10.86 5.53 -12.75
C LEU A 96 12.20 4.90 -12.32
N GLU A 97 13.28 5.21 -13.03
CA GLU A 97 14.63 4.78 -12.65
C GLU A 97 15.02 5.27 -11.26
N ASN A 98 14.74 6.54 -10.97
CA ASN A 98 15.02 7.14 -9.67
C ASN A 98 14.16 6.52 -8.56
N LEU A 99 12.91 6.16 -8.85
CA LEU A 99 12.02 5.48 -7.91
C LEU A 99 12.61 4.12 -7.52
N VAL A 100 12.99 3.30 -8.50
CA VAL A 100 13.61 1.99 -8.23
C VAL A 100 14.87 2.14 -7.37
N ARG A 101 15.72 3.12 -7.70
CA ARG A 101 16.92 3.39 -6.92
C ARG A 101 16.59 3.82 -5.49
N LEU A 102 15.62 4.74 -5.33
CA LEU A 102 15.19 5.21 -4.02
C LEU A 102 14.61 4.06 -3.19
N LEU A 103 13.74 3.24 -3.77
CA LEU A 103 13.14 2.08 -3.08
C LEU A 103 14.22 1.09 -2.62
N ASN A 104 15.22 0.83 -3.47
CA ASN A 104 16.37 0.00 -3.09
C ASN A 104 17.17 0.60 -1.93
N ASP A 105 17.37 1.92 -1.91
CA ASP A 105 18.08 2.61 -0.84
C ASP A 105 17.30 2.60 0.49
N GLN A 106 15.96 2.45 0.45
CA GLN A 106 15.14 2.30 1.66
C GLN A 106 15.31 0.94 2.33
N ARG A 107 15.84 -0.07 1.62
CA ARG A 107 16.04 -1.44 2.14
C ARG A 107 14.76 -2.01 2.77
N ALA A 108 13.65 -1.89 2.05
CA ALA A 108 12.40 -2.48 2.50
C ALA A 108 12.45 -4.01 2.41
N ASP A 109 11.75 -4.68 3.31
CA ASP A 109 11.60 -6.13 3.30
C ASP A 109 10.52 -6.58 2.31
N ALA A 110 9.46 -5.79 2.14
CA ALA A 110 8.39 -6.01 1.17
C ALA A 110 8.03 -4.72 0.41
N LEU A 111 7.55 -4.86 -0.83
CA LEU A 111 6.97 -3.78 -1.62
C LEU A 111 5.48 -4.02 -1.81
N LEU A 112 4.66 -3.06 -1.41
CA LEU A 112 3.23 -3.05 -1.66
C LEU A 112 2.88 -1.97 -2.68
N VAL A 113 2.02 -2.32 -3.67
CA VAL A 113 1.68 -1.46 -4.79
C VAL A 113 0.17 -1.28 -4.86
N GLY A 114 -0.28 -0.05 -4.75
CA GLY A 114 -1.69 0.32 -4.60
C GLY A 114 -2.44 0.58 -5.91
N GLY A 115 -1.86 0.26 -7.07
CA GLY A 115 -2.52 0.41 -8.38
C GLY A 115 -2.27 1.74 -9.09
N ASP A 116 -2.95 1.90 -10.24
CA ASP A 116 -2.84 3.04 -11.17
C ASP A 116 -1.41 3.31 -11.64
N LEU A 117 -0.84 2.28 -12.30
CA LEU A 117 0.57 2.29 -12.67
C LEU A 117 0.90 3.06 -13.95
N HIS A 118 0.02 3.08 -14.94
CA HIS A 118 0.35 3.49 -16.29
C HIS A 118 -0.77 4.28 -16.98
N GLU A 119 -0.42 4.97 -18.06
CA GLU A 119 -1.34 5.71 -18.94
C GLU A 119 -1.35 5.16 -20.37
N GLY A 120 -1.26 3.85 -20.53
CA GLY A 120 -1.31 3.16 -21.82
C GLY A 120 -0.70 1.78 -21.76
N CYS A 121 -1.23 0.82 -22.56
CA CYS A 121 -0.83 -0.58 -22.49
C CYS A 121 0.64 -0.81 -22.87
N GLU A 122 1.19 0.03 -23.73
CA GLU A 122 2.60 0.01 -24.11
C GLU A 122 3.56 0.29 -22.95
N TYR A 123 3.03 0.86 -21.84
CA TYR A 123 3.82 1.20 -20.66
C TYR A 123 3.74 0.16 -19.55
N VAL A 124 2.87 -0.83 -19.67
CA VAL A 124 2.69 -1.90 -18.68
C VAL A 124 4.00 -2.66 -18.45
N ALA A 125 4.58 -3.20 -19.51
CA ALA A 125 5.80 -3.98 -19.37
C ALA A 125 6.99 -3.18 -18.82
N PRO A 126 7.28 -1.94 -19.28
CA PRO A 126 8.34 -1.11 -18.69
C PRO A 126 8.15 -0.84 -17.19
N VAL A 127 6.93 -0.55 -16.75
CA VAL A 127 6.67 -0.24 -15.34
C VAL A 127 6.81 -1.48 -14.47
N ILE A 128 6.19 -2.59 -14.86
CA ILE A 128 6.25 -3.83 -14.08
C ILE A 128 7.68 -4.38 -14.03
N SER A 129 8.42 -4.33 -15.14
CA SER A 129 9.83 -4.70 -15.14
C SER A 129 10.68 -3.83 -14.22
N ALA A 130 10.40 -2.52 -14.15
CA ALA A 130 11.07 -1.62 -13.23
C ALA A 130 10.74 -1.94 -11.76
N LEU A 131 9.48 -2.22 -11.44
CA LEU A 131 9.08 -2.63 -10.09
C LEU A 131 9.73 -3.96 -9.68
N ALA A 132 9.85 -4.90 -10.62
CA ALA A 132 10.55 -6.17 -10.39
C ALA A 132 12.05 -6.01 -10.09
N ALA A 133 12.66 -4.88 -10.48
CA ALA A 133 14.05 -4.56 -10.15
C ALA A 133 14.24 -4.00 -8.72
N VAL A 134 13.15 -3.77 -7.99
CA VAL A 134 13.21 -3.39 -6.57
C VAL A 134 13.58 -4.62 -5.73
N LYS A 135 14.64 -4.46 -4.94
CA LYS A 135 15.18 -5.55 -4.12
C LYS A 135 14.43 -5.62 -2.79
N VAL A 136 13.58 -6.60 -2.66
CA VAL A 136 12.88 -6.92 -1.41
C VAL A 136 13.05 -8.41 -1.09
N SER A 137 13.14 -8.75 0.19
CA SER A 137 13.38 -10.13 0.62
C SER A 137 12.09 -10.96 0.72
N MET A 138 10.95 -10.28 0.87
CA MET A 138 9.65 -10.92 1.12
C MET A 138 8.61 -10.66 0.02
N GLY A 139 9.06 -10.27 -1.17
CA GLY A 139 8.22 -10.16 -2.35
C GLY A 139 7.55 -8.81 -2.56
N THR A 140 6.91 -8.70 -3.71
CA THR A 140 6.13 -7.55 -4.14
C THR A 140 4.67 -7.98 -4.30
N TYR A 141 3.76 -7.22 -3.69
CA TYR A 141 2.32 -7.48 -3.67
C TYR A 141 1.60 -6.28 -4.24
N MET A 142 0.58 -6.52 -5.04
CA MET A 142 -0.10 -5.48 -5.78
C MET A 142 -1.61 -5.66 -5.79
N VAL A 143 -2.35 -4.57 -5.65
CA VAL A 143 -3.72 -4.43 -6.10
C VAL A 143 -3.77 -3.51 -7.32
N LEU A 144 -4.81 -3.62 -8.13
CA LEU A 144 -5.00 -2.80 -9.31
C LEU A 144 -5.88 -1.60 -9.01
N GLY A 145 -5.57 -0.48 -9.65
CA GLY A 145 -6.38 0.72 -9.65
C GLY A 145 -7.39 0.74 -10.79
N ASN A 146 -8.17 1.81 -10.88
CA ASN A 146 -9.22 1.90 -11.89
C ASN A 146 -8.66 1.95 -13.32
N ASN A 147 -7.54 2.60 -13.56
CA ASN A 147 -6.93 2.66 -14.89
C ASN A 147 -6.34 1.31 -15.33
N ASP A 148 -5.96 0.46 -14.37
CA ASP A 148 -5.37 -0.85 -14.65
C ASP A 148 -6.42 -1.86 -15.16
N TYR A 149 -7.71 -1.70 -14.81
CA TYR A 149 -8.79 -2.60 -15.23
C TYR A 149 -9.36 -2.33 -16.62
N GLU A 150 -8.89 -1.32 -17.30
CA GLU A 150 -9.31 -1.01 -18.66
C GLU A 150 -8.74 -1.99 -19.69
N ALA A 151 -8.34 -1.53 -20.86
CA ALA A 151 -7.91 -2.37 -21.97
C ALA A 151 -6.66 -3.24 -21.65
N CYS A 152 -5.87 -2.90 -20.63
CA CYS A 152 -4.55 -3.49 -20.38
C CYS A 152 -4.54 -4.61 -19.34
N TYR A 153 -5.67 -4.96 -18.74
CA TYR A 153 -5.74 -5.92 -17.65
C TYR A 153 -5.02 -7.25 -17.92
N ALA A 154 -5.28 -7.86 -19.08
CA ALA A 154 -4.66 -9.13 -19.44
C ALA A 154 -3.12 -9.05 -19.59
N ASP A 155 -2.64 -7.91 -20.09
CA ASP A 155 -1.20 -7.65 -20.21
C ASP A 155 -0.56 -7.43 -18.84
N ILE A 156 -1.23 -6.72 -17.96
CA ILE A 156 -0.78 -6.52 -16.57
C ILE A 156 -0.65 -7.87 -15.87
N VAL A 157 -1.71 -8.69 -15.85
CA VAL A 157 -1.69 -10.00 -15.19
C VAL A 157 -0.53 -10.84 -15.71
N ARG A 158 -0.36 -10.93 -17.03
CA ARG A 158 0.73 -11.68 -17.64
C ARG A 158 2.13 -11.17 -17.21
N GLN A 159 2.31 -9.85 -17.14
CA GLN A 159 3.57 -9.26 -16.72
C GLN A 159 3.85 -9.47 -15.22
N LEU A 160 2.83 -9.36 -14.37
CA LEU A 160 2.96 -9.64 -12.95
C LEU A 160 3.38 -11.08 -12.69
N GLU A 161 2.74 -12.05 -13.37
CA GLU A 161 3.10 -13.46 -13.30
C GLU A 161 4.54 -13.71 -13.76
N ALA A 162 4.94 -13.13 -14.91
CA ALA A 162 6.28 -13.29 -15.47
C ALA A 162 7.39 -12.75 -14.53
N HIS A 163 7.07 -11.81 -13.68
CA HIS A 163 8.00 -11.17 -12.74
C HIS A 163 7.81 -11.61 -11.27
N ASN A 164 6.98 -12.61 -11.00
CA ASN A 164 6.65 -13.09 -9.65
C ASN A 164 6.17 -11.96 -8.71
N ILE A 165 5.35 -11.05 -9.23
CA ILE A 165 4.66 -10.04 -8.45
C ILE A 165 3.27 -10.60 -8.12
N HIS A 166 2.92 -10.61 -6.84
CA HIS A 166 1.70 -11.22 -6.34
C HIS A 166 0.51 -10.26 -6.52
N LEU A 167 -0.39 -10.59 -7.45
CA LEU A 167 -1.65 -9.87 -7.61
C LEU A 167 -2.67 -10.33 -6.57
N LEU A 168 -3.17 -9.38 -5.77
CA LEU A 168 -4.14 -9.63 -4.73
C LEU A 168 -5.53 -9.09 -5.14
N GLU A 169 -6.33 -9.94 -5.77
CA GLU A 169 -7.74 -9.63 -6.10
C GLU A 169 -8.66 -10.48 -5.25
N HIS A 170 -9.16 -9.92 -4.15
CA HIS A 170 -9.91 -10.63 -3.09
C HIS A 170 -9.16 -11.86 -2.59
N ARG A 171 -7.88 -11.68 -2.34
CA ARG A 171 -6.96 -12.73 -1.87
C ARG A 171 -6.19 -12.29 -0.65
N VAL A 172 -5.77 -13.28 0.13
CA VAL A 172 -4.84 -13.11 1.24
C VAL A 172 -3.56 -13.84 0.91
N ASP A 173 -2.45 -13.20 1.14
CA ASP A 173 -1.12 -13.82 1.11
C ASP A 173 -0.45 -13.65 2.49
N THR A 174 0.63 -14.38 2.73
CA THR A 174 1.26 -14.46 4.04
C THR A 174 2.74 -14.16 3.96
N LEU A 175 3.19 -13.16 4.70
CA LEU A 175 4.59 -12.94 4.98
C LEU A 175 5.03 -13.82 6.15
N LYS A 176 6.08 -14.60 5.96
CA LYS A 176 6.60 -15.53 6.99
C LYS A 176 8.01 -15.16 7.40
N ARG A 177 8.22 -14.97 8.70
CA ARG A 177 9.54 -14.67 9.26
C ARG A 177 9.71 -15.34 10.62
N ASP A 178 10.75 -16.17 10.74
CA ASP A 178 11.13 -16.84 11.99
C ASP A 178 9.96 -17.57 12.70
N GLY A 179 9.11 -18.24 11.91
CA GLY A 179 7.94 -18.97 12.40
C GLY A 179 6.72 -18.13 12.73
N ALA A 180 6.79 -16.82 12.55
CA ALA A 180 5.65 -15.92 12.69
C ALA A 180 5.13 -15.46 11.32
N GLU A 181 3.90 -14.94 11.29
CA GLU A 181 3.19 -14.55 10.07
C GLU A 181 2.58 -13.17 10.20
N ILE A 182 2.56 -12.42 9.08
CA ILE A 182 1.74 -11.23 8.84
C ILE A 182 0.93 -11.49 7.58
N LEU A 183 -0.37 -11.18 7.62
CA LEU A 183 -1.25 -11.38 6.48
C LEU A 183 -1.37 -10.09 5.66
N ILE A 184 -1.34 -10.23 4.33
CA ILE A 184 -1.63 -9.15 3.40
C ILE A 184 -2.89 -9.54 2.63
N ALA A 185 -4.00 -8.87 2.92
CA ALA A 185 -5.23 -8.98 2.17
C ALA A 185 -5.26 -7.91 1.07
N GLY A 186 -5.59 -8.29 -0.14
CA GLY A 186 -5.79 -7.34 -1.23
C GLY A 186 -7.18 -7.50 -1.84
N VAL A 187 -7.73 -6.39 -2.30
CA VAL A 187 -9.09 -6.37 -2.85
C VAL A 187 -9.09 -5.85 -4.29
N ARG A 188 -10.01 -6.40 -5.04
CA ARG A 188 -10.26 -5.96 -6.40
C ARG A 188 -10.82 -4.54 -6.40
N ASN A 189 -10.57 -3.81 -7.47
CA ASN A 189 -10.98 -2.42 -7.66
C ASN A 189 -12.37 -2.11 -7.08
N PRO A 190 -12.47 -0.99 -6.39
CA PRO A 190 -13.62 -0.52 -5.61
C PRO A 190 -14.86 -0.15 -6.43
N PHE A 191 -14.74 0.13 -7.71
CA PHE A 191 -15.94 0.41 -8.50
C PHE A 191 -16.86 -0.82 -8.52
N ASN A 192 -18.03 -0.69 -7.96
CA ASN A 192 -18.97 -1.76 -7.66
C ASN A 192 -18.58 -2.67 -6.49
N LEU A 193 -18.17 -2.09 -5.38
CA LEU A 193 -17.75 -2.77 -4.15
C LEU A 193 -18.66 -3.94 -3.77
N GLN A 194 -19.98 -3.74 -3.83
CA GLN A 194 -20.97 -4.77 -3.50
C GLN A 194 -21.00 -5.96 -4.46
N LYS A 195 -20.53 -5.80 -5.71
CA LYS A 195 -20.45 -6.89 -6.69
C LYS A 195 -19.18 -7.72 -6.54
N ASN A 196 -18.15 -7.17 -5.90
CA ASN A 196 -16.88 -7.86 -5.71
C ASN A 196 -16.88 -8.84 -4.54
N GLY A 197 -17.99 -8.92 -3.79
CA GLY A 197 -18.14 -9.82 -2.66
C GLY A 197 -17.73 -9.18 -1.32
N VAL A 198 -17.66 -10.00 -0.30
CA VAL A 198 -17.25 -9.58 1.04
C VAL A 198 -15.73 -9.45 1.14
N SER A 199 -15.26 -8.60 2.04
CA SER A 199 -13.81 -8.47 2.27
C SER A 199 -13.18 -9.80 2.68
N PRO A 200 -12.03 -10.16 2.11
CA PRO A 200 -11.31 -11.37 2.52
C PRO A 200 -10.85 -11.31 3.98
N THR A 201 -10.79 -10.12 4.59
CA THR A 201 -10.38 -9.95 5.99
C THR A 201 -11.40 -10.51 6.97
N LEU A 202 -12.69 -10.61 6.58
CA LEU A 202 -13.75 -11.12 7.46
C LEU A 202 -13.57 -12.59 7.87
N ALA A 203 -12.84 -13.36 7.08
CA ALA A 203 -12.56 -14.77 7.34
C ALA A 203 -11.26 -14.98 8.17
N LEU A 204 -10.54 -13.91 8.50
CA LEU A 204 -9.28 -13.99 9.23
C LEU A 204 -9.52 -13.97 10.74
N SER A 205 -8.50 -14.38 11.50
CA SER A 205 -8.57 -14.33 12.97
C SER A 205 -8.38 -12.89 13.48
N PRO A 206 -9.07 -12.49 14.54
CA PRO A 206 -8.81 -11.21 15.20
C PRO A 206 -7.45 -11.16 15.92
N ASP A 207 -6.75 -12.29 16.05
CA ASP A 207 -5.42 -12.37 16.65
C ASP A 207 -4.30 -12.25 15.60
N ASP A 208 -4.63 -12.29 14.31
CA ASP A 208 -3.65 -12.09 13.24
C ASP A 208 -3.37 -10.60 13.05
N PHE A 209 -2.14 -10.25 12.66
CA PHE A 209 -1.86 -8.91 12.17
C PHE A 209 -2.12 -8.86 10.66
N VAL A 210 -3.09 -8.05 10.26
CA VAL A 210 -3.60 -8.00 8.90
C VAL A 210 -3.39 -6.61 8.28
N ILE A 211 -2.71 -6.58 7.14
CA ILE A 211 -2.59 -5.40 6.28
C ILE A 211 -3.59 -5.54 5.14
N LEU A 212 -4.53 -4.62 5.02
CA LEU A 212 -5.44 -4.51 3.89
C LEU A 212 -4.84 -3.55 2.85
N LEU A 213 -4.61 -4.05 1.66
CA LEU A 213 -4.21 -3.28 0.49
C LEU A 213 -5.43 -3.05 -0.40
N THR A 214 -5.76 -1.81 -0.65
CA THR A 214 -6.85 -1.40 -1.53
C THR A 214 -6.39 -0.24 -2.42
N HIS A 215 -7.02 -0.06 -3.59
CA HIS A 215 -6.71 1.12 -4.40
C HIS A 215 -7.38 2.36 -3.83
N THR A 216 -8.67 2.30 -3.47
CA THR A 216 -9.37 3.47 -2.92
C THR A 216 -9.59 3.37 -1.41
N PRO A 217 -9.49 4.48 -0.68
CA PRO A 217 -9.82 4.52 0.74
C PRO A 217 -11.31 4.24 1.02
N ASP A 218 -12.20 4.58 0.09
CA ASP A 218 -13.66 4.36 0.19
C ASP A 218 -14.00 2.89 0.47
N TYR A 219 -13.15 1.96 0.05
CA TYR A 219 -13.34 0.54 0.36
C TYR A 219 -13.45 0.31 1.87
N ALA A 220 -12.64 0.98 2.66
CA ALA A 220 -12.64 0.84 4.11
C ALA A 220 -13.82 1.55 4.79
N GLU A 221 -14.45 2.51 4.08
CA GLU A 221 -15.64 3.22 4.56
C GLU A 221 -16.94 2.47 4.21
N ASP A 222 -17.00 1.89 3.01
CA ASP A 222 -18.21 1.33 2.44
C ASP A 222 -18.35 -0.20 2.62
N VAL A 223 -17.25 -0.89 2.93
CA VAL A 223 -17.21 -2.35 3.08
C VAL A 223 -16.73 -2.73 4.48
N ALA A 224 -17.39 -3.69 5.10
CA ALA A 224 -16.94 -4.23 6.38
C ALA A 224 -15.54 -4.87 6.21
N ILE A 225 -14.56 -4.37 6.96
CA ILE A 225 -13.16 -4.81 6.95
C ILE A 225 -12.71 -5.29 8.33
N THR A 226 -13.60 -5.91 9.08
CA THR A 226 -13.28 -6.48 10.39
C THR A 226 -12.01 -7.36 10.30
N ASN A 227 -11.24 -7.43 11.37
CA ASN A 227 -9.96 -8.12 11.43
C ASN A 227 -8.90 -7.51 10.49
N THR A 228 -8.83 -6.19 10.46
CA THR A 228 -7.81 -5.42 9.74
C THR A 228 -7.12 -4.47 10.71
N ASP A 229 -5.79 -4.45 10.73
CA ASP A 229 -5.00 -3.61 11.63
C ASP A 229 -4.41 -2.40 10.93
N LEU A 230 -4.13 -2.53 9.64
CA LEU A 230 -3.53 -1.48 8.83
C LEU A 230 -4.16 -1.46 7.43
N VAL A 231 -4.64 -0.30 6.99
CA VAL A 231 -5.10 -0.09 5.61
C VAL A 231 -4.10 0.77 4.87
N LEU A 232 -3.70 0.31 3.68
CA LEU A 232 -2.89 1.07 2.73
C LEU A 232 -3.72 1.30 1.47
N ALA A 233 -3.92 2.58 1.11
CA ALA A 233 -4.72 2.97 -0.04
C ALA A 233 -4.05 4.07 -0.87
N GLY A 234 -4.35 4.06 -2.18
CA GLY A 234 -3.95 5.08 -3.16
C GLY A 234 -5.12 5.98 -3.59
N HIS A 235 -5.28 6.18 -4.91
CA HIS A 235 -6.37 6.85 -5.62
C HIS A 235 -6.53 8.34 -5.37
N THR A 236 -6.50 8.80 -4.14
CA THR A 236 -6.73 10.22 -3.79
C THR A 236 -5.54 11.11 -4.09
N HIS A 237 -4.42 10.55 -4.56
CA HIS A 237 -3.15 11.27 -4.79
C HIS A 237 -2.74 12.13 -3.58
N GLY A 238 -3.06 11.65 -2.38
CA GLY A 238 -2.78 12.36 -1.13
C GLY A 238 -3.58 13.66 -0.97
N GLY A 239 -4.78 13.76 -1.56
CA GLY A 239 -5.61 14.96 -1.55
C GLY A 239 -5.18 15.99 -2.61
N GLN A 240 -4.98 15.54 -3.84
CA GLN A 240 -4.53 16.38 -4.96
C GLN A 240 -5.47 17.57 -5.24
N VAL A 241 -6.77 17.40 -4.99
CA VAL A 241 -7.77 18.46 -5.09
C VAL A 241 -8.19 18.89 -3.69
N THR A 242 -7.68 20.01 -3.24
CA THR A 242 -8.10 20.63 -1.98
C THR A 242 -8.56 22.05 -2.22
N LEU A 243 -9.77 22.40 -1.76
CA LEU A 243 -10.23 23.77 -1.72
C LEU A 243 -9.80 24.38 -0.39
N PHE A 244 -8.92 25.38 -0.41
CA PHE A 244 -8.36 26.03 0.80
C PHE A 244 -7.70 25.06 1.83
N GLY A 245 -7.17 23.94 1.35
CA GLY A 245 -6.56 22.94 2.23
C GLY A 245 -7.55 21.99 2.92
N LEU A 246 -8.83 22.08 2.59
CA LEU A 246 -9.86 21.12 2.97
C LEU A 246 -9.98 20.04 1.89
N TYR A 247 -10.18 18.80 2.31
CA TYR A 247 -10.46 17.70 1.38
C TYR A 247 -11.86 17.86 0.82
N ALA A 248 -11.99 17.66 -0.51
CA ALA A 248 -13.28 17.56 -1.17
C ALA A 248 -13.70 16.10 -1.25
#